data_13c40d88626b801f46d01e654ba51242
#
_entry.id   13c40d88626b801f46d01e654ba51242
#
_cell.length_a   1.000
_cell.length_b   1.000
_cell.length_c   1.000
_cell.angle_alpha   90.00
_cell.angle_beta   90.00
_cell.angle_gamma   90.00
#
_symmetry.space_group_name_H-M   'P 1'
#
loop_
_entity.id
_entity.type
_entity.pdbx_description
1 polymer ?
#
loop_
_entity_poly.entity_id
_entity_poly.type
_entity_poly.pdbx_seq_one_letter_code
_entity_poly.pdbx_strand_id
1 'polypeptide(L)'
;MNQGRASRPILVIHCGSDKVNSIETVVLQCGFGLRIVRLDEVKEVSFADYAGIIISGAPVLLTQTNQHAYVELFNFVSSVDCPVLGICFGHQVIGLVYGANVFRGPECRTHETIQVLQEDNLFHGLGTMVFVDEDHCEGVTLPDQFVLLARSGSYTVEAMKHREK
;
A
#
# COMPACT_ATOMS: atom_id res chain seq x y z
N MET A 1 -14.76 0.12 -35.28
CA MET A 1 -13.48 0.71 -34.83
C MET A 1 -13.73 1.40 -33.51
N ASN A 2 -13.48 0.71 -32.41
CA ASN A 2 -13.69 1.23 -31.07
C ASN A 2 -12.45 2.10 -30.73
N GLN A 3 -12.58 3.41 -30.83
CA GLN A 3 -11.54 4.32 -30.34
C GLN A 3 -11.50 4.14 -28.81
N GLY A 4 -10.50 3.38 -28.36
CA GLY A 4 -10.29 3.10 -26.95
C GLY A 4 -10.20 4.39 -26.15
N ARG A 5 -11.15 4.57 -25.23
CA ARG A 5 -11.03 5.49 -24.12
C ARG A 5 -9.68 5.15 -23.47
N ALA A 6 -8.69 6.02 -23.60
CA ALA A 6 -7.42 5.83 -22.90
C ALA A 6 -7.76 5.59 -21.43
N SER A 7 -7.42 4.40 -20.93
CA SER A 7 -7.67 4.07 -19.52
C SER A 7 -6.88 5.07 -18.67
N ARG A 8 -7.53 5.63 -17.65
CA ARG A 8 -6.84 6.52 -16.71
C ARG A 8 -5.59 5.80 -16.18
N PRO A 9 -4.45 6.48 -16.06
CA PRO A 9 -3.23 5.87 -15.58
C PRO A 9 -3.33 5.52 -14.09
N ILE A 10 -2.38 4.71 -13.60
CA ILE A 10 -2.14 4.48 -12.19
C ILE A 10 -1.18 5.58 -11.68
N LEU A 11 -1.50 6.17 -10.54
CA LEU A 11 -0.60 7.05 -9.82
C LEU A 11 0.29 6.23 -8.89
N VAL A 12 1.59 6.39 -8.97
CA VAL A 12 2.54 5.82 -8.01
C VAL A 12 3.14 6.95 -7.18
N ILE A 13 2.90 6.95 -5.87
CA ILE A 13 3.51 7.88 -4.93
C ILE A 13 4.83 7.27 -4.46
N HIS A 14 5.93 7.86 -4.90
CA HIS A 14 7.28 7.43 -4.57
C HIS A 14 7.72 8.00 -3.22
N CYS A 15 7.68 7.17 -2.18
CA CYS A 15 8.00 7.54 -0.80
C CYS A 15 9.49 7.29 -0.43
N GLY A 16 10.33 6.96 -1.42
CA GLY A 16 11.77 6.74 -1.21
C GLY A 16 12.21 5.27 -1.35
N SER A 17 11.31 4.34 -1.69
CA SER A 17 11.66 2.93 -1.91
C SER A 17 12.55 2.75 -3.14
N ASP A 18 13.53 1.87 -3.06
CA ASP A 18 14.35 1.39 -4.19
C ASP A 18 13.57 0.43 -5.12
N LYS A 19 12.38 -0.02 -4.71
CA LYS A 19 11.53 -0.97 -5.45
C LYS A 19 10.52 -0.29 -6.39
N VAL A 20 10.53 1.04 -6.52
CA VAL A 20 9.56 1.77 -7.37
C VAL A 20 9.64 1.33 -8.83
N ASN A 21 10.85 1.03 -9.35
CA ASN A 21 11.01 0.52 -10.72
C ASN A 21 10.32 -0.85 -10.92
N SER A 22 10.26 -1.68 -9.89
CA SER A 22 9.53 -2.96 -9.95
C SER A 22 8.02 -2.71 -9.99
N ILE A 23 7.51 -1.76 -9.21
CA ILE A 23 6.11 -1.33 -9.26
C ILE A 23 5.75 -0.81 -10.65
N GLU A 24 6.58 0.06 -11.22
CA GLU A 24 6.41 0.57 -12.58
C GLU A 24 6.32 -0.57 -13.61
N THR A 25 7.27 -1.51 -13.54
CA THR A 25 7.31 -2.66 -14.46
C THR A 25 6.01 -3.46 -14.41
N VAL A 26 5.50 -3.77 -13.21
CA VAL A 26 4.26 -4.52 -13.02
C VAL A 26 3.05 -3.76 -13.55
N VAL A 27 2.94 -2.46 -13.26
CA VAL A 27 1.83 -1.62 -13.74
C VAL A 27 1.78 -1.59 -15.27
N LEU A 28 2.94 -1.42 -15.92
CA LEU A 28 3.04 -1.43 -17.39
C LEU A 28 2.71 -2.82 -17.99
N GLN A 29 3.16 -3.89 -17.35
CA GLN A 29 2.82 -5.27 -17.77
C GLN A 29 1.32 -5.56 -17.66
N CYS A 30 0.62 -4.94 -16.69
CA CYS A 30 -0.83 -5.00 -16.58
C CYS A 30 -1.57 -4.13 -17.62
N GLY A 31 -0.86 -3.45 -18.51
CA GLY A 31 -1.45 -2.64 -19.59
C GLY A 31 -1.94 -1.26 -19.17
N PHE A 32 -1.56 -0.78 -17.99
CA PHE A 32 -1.88 0.58 -17.54
C PHE A 32 -0.75 1.54 -17.87
N GLY A 33 -1.12 2.79 -18.23
CA GLY A 33 -0.19 3.91 -18.12
C GLY A 33 0.06 4.24 -16.65
N LEU A 34 1.17 4.90 -16.35
CA LEU A 34 1.44 5.35 -14.99
C LEU A 34 1.99 6.78 -14.96
N ARG A 35 1.82 7.42 -13.81
CA ARG A 35 2.52 8.63 -13.41
C ARG A 35 3.17 8.39 -12.06
N ILE A 36 4.46 8.69 -11.94
CA ILE A 36 5.17 8.66 -10.67
C ILE A 36 5.30 10.09 -10.17
N VAL A 37 4.94 10.32 -8.91
CA VAL A 37 5.14 11.60 -8.22
C VAL A 37 5.92 11.36 -6.94
N ARG A 38 6.72 12.31 -6.55
CA ARG A 38 7.44 12.28 -5.28
C ARG A 38 6.53 12.69 -4.14
N LEU A 39 6.94 12.35 -2.93
CA LEU A 39 6.18 12.64 -1.71
C LEU A 39 5.89 14.14 -1.51
N ASP A 40 6.81 15.01 -1.91
CA ASP A 40 6.69 16.47 -1.82
C ASP A 40 5.71 17.06 -2.84
N GLU A 41 5.40 16.33 -3.92
CA GLU A 41 4.47 16.74 -4.98
C GLU A 41 3.01 16.31 -4.72
N VAL A 42 2.76 15.46 -3.73
CA VAL A 42 1.44 14.82 -3.48
C VAL A 42 0.31 15.84 -3.30
N LYS A 43 0.60 16.98 -2.67
CA LYS A 43 -0.40 18.04 -2.42
C LYS A 43 -0.89 18.73 -3.69
N GLU A 44 -0.16 18.63 -4.79
CA GLU A 44 -0.48 19.25 -6.08
C GLU A 44 -1.22 18.31 -7.03
N VAL A 45 -1.50 17.07 -6.59
CA VAL A 45 -2.09 16.01 -7.43
C VAL A 45 -3.61 16.10 -7.44
N SER A 46 -4.22 16.08 -8.64
CA SER A 46 -5.64 15.81 -8.83
C SER A 46 -5.88 14.30 -8.91
N PHE A 47 -6.35 13.69 -7.83
CA PHE A 47 -6.50 12.22 -7.76
C PHE A 47 -7.60 11.67 -8.68
N ALA A 48 -8.56 12.50 -9.10
CA ALA A 48 -9.67 12.10 -9.98
C ALA A 48 -9.21 11.63 -11.38
N ASP A 49 -7.99 11.99 -11.76
CA ASP A 49 -7.43 11.69 -13.10
C ASP A 49 -6.86 10.25 -13.18
N TYR A 50 -6.85 9.50 -12.08
CA TYR A 50 -6.22 8.18 -11.99
C TYR A 50 -7.25 7.07 -11.81
N ALA A 51 -6.92 5.87 -12.34
CA ALA A 51 -7.70 4.65 -12.18
C ALA A 51 -7.45 3.99 -10.82
N GLY A 52 -6.30 4.27 -10.21
CA GLY A 52 -5.90 3.76 -8.91
C GLY A 52 -4.61 4.44 -8.44
N ILE A 53 -4.30 4.28 -7.17
CA ILE A 53 -3.14 4.88 -6.52
C ILE A 53 -2.33 3.79 -5.85
N ILE A 54 -1.00 3.80 -6.02
CA ILE A 54 -0.07 2.95 -5.27
C ILE A 54 0.83 3.83 -4.42
N ILE A 55 0.86 3.59 -3.11
CA ILE A 55 1.78 4.25 -2.17
C ILE A 55 2.92 3.28 -1.90
N SER A 56 4.13 3.63 -2.31
CA SER A 56 5.30 2.76 -2.19
C SER A 56 5.79 2.61 -0.75
N GLY A 57 6.73 1.70 -0.53
CA GLY A 57 7.56 1.65 0.65
C GLY A 57 8.44 2.89 0.80
N ALA A 58 9.06 3.05 1.97
CA ALA A 58 10.02 4.10 2.30
C ALA A 58 11.08 3.57 3.28
N PRO A 59 12.32 4.08 3.23
CA PRO A 59 13.35 3.78 4.23
C PRO A 59 13.17 4.63 5.50
N VAL A 60 11.94 4.82 5.93
CA VAL A 60 11.56 5.67 7.07
C VAL A 60 10.87 4.81 8.11
N LEU A 61 11.24 4.98 9.37
CA LEU A 61 10.58 4.38 10.51
C LEU A 61 9.53 5.35 11.07
N LEU A 62 8.26 5.03 10.91
CA LEU A 62 7.16 5.87 11.37
C LEU A 62 7.15 6.05 12.88
N THR A 63 7.63 5.04 13.65
CA THR A 63 7.77 5.14 15.11
C THR A 63 8.83 6.16 15.55
N GLN A 64 9.69 6.60 14.64
CA GLN A 64 10.77 7.58 14.89
C GLN A 64 10.49 8.96 14.26
N THR A 65 9.29 9.15 13.71
CA THR A 65 8.93 10.38 12.99
C THR A 65 7.69 11.05 13.55
N ASN A 66 7.37 12.24 13.06
CA ASN A 66 6.09 12.88 13.32
C ASN A 66 4.98 12.21 12.49
N GLN A 67 4.33 11.19 13.05
CA GLN A 67 3.25 10.46 12.39
C GLN A 67 2.09 11.36 11.97
N HIS A 68 1.78 12.42 12.73
CA HIS A 68 0.70 13.36 12.42
C HIS A 68 0.90 14.05 11.08
N ALA A 69 2.14 14.42 10.74
CA ALA A 69 2.46 15.01 9.43
C ALA A 69 2.16 14.06 8.26
N TYR A 70 2.37 12.76 8.45
CA TYR A 70 2.01 11.75 7.45
C TYR A 70 0.49 11.53 7.38
N VAL A 71 -0.21 11.51 8.51
CA VAL A 71 -1.68 11.45 8.52
C VAL A 71 -2.27 12.62 7.73
N GLU A 72 -1.79 13.84 7.95
CA GLU A 72 -2.24 15.02 7.20
C GLU A 72 -1.93 14.90 5.69
N LEU A 73 -0.71 14.46 5.33
CA LEU A 73 -0.28 14.33 3.95
C LEU A 73 -1.09 13.28 3.18
N PHE A 74 -1.40 12.16 3.82
CA PHE A 74 -2.12 11.04 3.21
C PHE A 74 -3.62 11.01 3.51
N ASN A 75 -4.18 12.06 4.13
CA ASN A 75 -5.60 12.12 4.46
C ASN A 75 -6.54 11.94 3.25
N PHE A 76 -6.05 12.24 2.03
CA PHE A 76 -6.78 12.03 0.79
C PHE A 76 -7.24 10.57 0.60
N VAL A 77 -6.53 9.59 1.17
CA VAL A 77 -6.87 8.16 1.10
C VAL A 77 -8.30 7.88 1.61
N SER A 78 -8.76 8.67 2.57
CA SER A 78 -10.11 8.53 3.11
C SER A 78 -11.22 9.03 2.18
N SER A 79 -10.88 9.88 1.20
CA SER A 79 -11.85 10.63 0.37
C SER A 79 -11.77 10.34 -1.13
N VAL A 80 -10.70 9.69 -1.62
CA VAL A 80 -10.62 9.35 -3.05
C VAL A 80 -11.58 8.23 -3.43
N ASP A 81 -12.10 8.29 -4.66
CA ASP A 81 -13.05 7.31 -5.20
C ASP A 81 -12.38 6.14 -5.93
N CYS A 82 -11.08 6.22 -6.18
CA CYS A 82 -10.33 5.13 -6.83
C CYS A 82 -9.67 4.21 -5.80
N PRO A 83 -9.39 2.95 -6.15
CA PRO A 83 -8.67 2.03 -5.28
C PRO A 83 -7.28 2.56 -4.89
N VAL A 84 -6.88 2.33 -3.66
CA VAL A 84 -5.55 2.68 -3.13
C VAL A 84 -4.86 1.43 -2.59
N LEU A 85 -3.66 1.15 -3.07
CA LEU A 85 -2.79 0.09 -2.56
C LEU A 85 -1.60 0.70 -1.82
N GLY A 86 -1.42 0.35 -0.56
CA GLY A 86 -0.23 0.68 0.23
C GLY A 86 0.72 -0.51 0.33
N ILE A 87 2.02 -0.28 0.11
CA ILE A 87 3.06 -1.30 0.21
C ILE A 87 4.02 -0.91 1.33
N CYS A 88 4.22 -1.77 2.34
CA CYS A 88 5.10 -1.56 3.49
C CYS A 88 4.77 -0.22 4.19
N PHE A 89 5.60 0.82 4.06
CA PHE A 89 5.31 2.17 4.56
C PHE A 89 3.92 2.66 4.11
N GLY A 90 3.56 2.45 2.83
CA GLY A 90 2.24 2.80 2.30
C GLY A 90 1.09 2.09 3.04
N HIS A 91 1.26 0.81 3.38
CA HIS A 91 0.32 0.05 4.20
C HIS A 91 0.17 0.66 5.61
N GLN A 92 1.30 1.02 6.23
CA GLN A 92 1.32 1.62 7.56
C GLN A 92 0.67 3.01 7.59
N VAL A 93 0.94 3.88 6.60
CA VAL A 93 0.31 5.22 6.56
C VAL A 93 -1.19 5.16 6.27
N ILE A 94 -1.65 4.19 5.46
CA ILE A 94 -3.09 3.93 5.31
C ILE A 94 -3.68 3.57 6.67
N GLY A 95 -3.06 2.64 7.40
CA GLY A 95 -3.50 2.28 8.75
C GLY A 95 -3.59 3.51 9.67
N LEU A 96 -2.56 4.36 9.70
CA LEU A 96 -2.55 5.60 10.50
C LEU A 96 -3.69 6.56 10.15
N VAL A 97 -3.98 6.75 8.86
CA VAL A 97 -5.10 7.62 8.41
C VAL A 97 -6.44 7.13 8.97
N TYR A 98 -6.59 5.82 9.14
CA TYR A 98 -7.79 5.20 9.72
C TYR A 98 -7.68 4.90 11.22
N GLY A 99 -6.72 5.52 11.93
CA GLY A 99 -6.62 5.49 13.38
C GLY A 99 -5.89 4.28 13.96
N ALA A 100 -5.20 3.50 13.14
CA ALA A 100 -4.33 2.44 13.64
C ALA A 100 -3.09 3.00 14.35
N ASN A 101 -2.44 2.14 15.15
CA ASN A 101 -1.14 2.43 15.73
C ASN A 101 -0.05 1.70 14.93
N VAL A 102 1.04 2.40 14.63
CA VAL A 102 2.26 1.78 14.14
C VAL A 102 3.18 1.50 15.32
N PHE A 103 3.76 0.31 15.35
CA PHE A 103 4.61 -0.15 16.44
C PHE A 103 5.88 -0.83 15.90
N ARG A 104 6.95 -0.78 16.69
CA ARG A 104 8.15 -1.53 16.38
C ARG A 104 7.98 -2.99 16.78
N GLY A 105 8.18 -3.89 15.81
CA GLY A 105 8.14 -5.33 15.97
C GLY A 105 9.50 -5.98 15.70
N PRO A 106 9.52 -7.30 15.45
CA PRO A 106 10.71 -8.02 15.01
C PRO A 106 11.26 -7.45 13.71
N GLU A 107 12.56 -7.54 13.52
CA GLU A 107 13.20 -7.21 12.25
C GLU A 107 13.09 -8.40 11.30
N CYS A 108 12.32 -8.25 10.22
CA CYS A 108 12.16 -9.23 9.17
C CYS A 108 12.92 -8.76 7.93
N ARG A 109 13.99 -9.47 7.54
CA ARG A 109 14.84 -9.17 6.37
C ARG A 109 15.11 -10.40 5.53
N THR A 110 14.17 -11.32 5.53
CA THR A 110 14.31 -12.61 4.85
C THR A 110 12.95 -13.07 4.31
N HIS A 111 12.93 -14.27 3.77
CA HIS A 111 11.68 -14.92 3.38
C HIS A 111 10.82 -15.20 4.63
N GLU A 112 9.59 -14.76 4.56
CA GLU A 112 8.55 -15.06 5.55
C GLU A 112 7.41 -15.81 4.86
N THR A 113 6.66 -16.55 5.65
CA THR A 113 5.46 -17.23 5.18
C THR A 113 4.23 -16.53 5.73
N ILE A 114 3.47 -15.91 4.86
CA ILE A 114 2.20 -15.30 5.25
C ILE A 114 1.05 -16.31 5.08
N GLN A 115 0.16 -16.33 6.05
CA GLN A 115 -1.09 -17.07 6.01
C GLN A 115 -2.21 -16.16 5.51
N VAL A 116 -2.77 -16.48 4.34
CA VAL A 116 -3.98 -15.83 3.81
C VAL A 116 -5.19 -16.38 4.57
N LEU A 117 -5.94 -15.50 5.19
CA LEU A 117 -7.06 -15.83 6.07
C LEU A 117 -8.42 -15.75 5.38
N GLN A 118 -8.51 -14.93 4.33
CA GLN A 118 -9.74 -14.71 3.57
C GLN A 118 -9.41 -14.66 2.08
N GLU A 119 -10.32 -15.21 1.27
CA GLU A 119 -10.24 -15.05 -0.19
C GLU A 119 -10.48 -13.58 -0.55
N ASP A 120 -9.57 -13.04 -1.34
CA ASP A 120 -9.66 -11.69 -1.91
C ASP A 120 -8.96 -11.64 -3.27
N ASN A 121 -9.37 -10.72 -4.12
CA ASN A 121 -8.74 -10.52 -5.43
C ASN A 121 -7.24 -10.20 -5.33
N LEU A 122 -6.79 -9.61 -4.21
CA LEU A 122 -5.38 -9.33 -3.95
C LEU A 122 -4.52 -10.60 -3.95
N PHE A 123 -5.11 -11.72 -3.53
CA PHE A 123 -4.43 -13.02 -3.43
C PHE A 123 -4.90 -14.03 -4.49
N HIS A 124 -5.60 -13.56 -5.53
CA HIS A 124 -6.13 -14.44 -6.58
C HIS A 124 -4.99 -15.25 -7.24
N GLY A 125 -5.16 -16.57 -7.28
CA GLY A 125 -4.16 -17.49 -7.85
C GLY A 125 -3.01 -17.84 -6.89
N LEU A 126 -2.96 -17.26 -5.69
CA LEU A 126 -2.02 -17.63 -4.63
C LEU A 126 -2.70 -18.61 -3.65
N GLY A 127 -1.92 -19.49 -3.07
CA GLY A 127 -2.44 -20.43 -2.05
C GLY A 127 -2.73 -19.73 -0.71
N THR A 128 -3.17 -20.51 0.28
CA THR A 128 -3.41 -20.03 1.64
C THR A 128 -2.11 -19.75 2.43
N MET A 129 -0.98 -20.26 1.94
CA MET A 129 0.36 -19.98 2.48
C MET A 129 1.21 -19.44 1.35
N VAL A 130 1.70 -18.22 1.48
CA VAL A 130 2.47 -17.51 0.46
C VAL A 130 3.85 -17.15 1.01
N PHE A 131 4.90 -17.50 0.28
CA PHE A 131 6.27 -17.09 0.60
C PHE A 131 6.52 -15.72 0.02
N VAL A 132 6.95 -14.80 0.86
CA VAL A 132 7.23 -13.41 0.49
C VAL A 132 8.60 -13.00 0.99
N ASP A 133 9.22 -12.06 0.28
CA ASP A 133 10.41 -11.38 0.76
C ASP A 133 9.99 -10.15 1.55
N GLU A 134 10.45 -10.05 2.79
CA GLU A 134 10.16 -8.93 3.67
C GLU A 134 11.42 -8.16 4.04
N ASP A 135 11.29 -6.87 4.17
CA ASP A 135 12.32 -5.97 4.69
C ASP A 135 11.67 -4.86 5.51
N HIS A 136 11.26 -5.19 6.73
CA HIS A 136 10.66 -4.22 7.65
C HIS A 136 10.87 -4.61 9.11
N CYS A 137 10.60 -3.68 10.02
CA CYS A 137 10.66 -3.87 11.47
C CYS A 137 9.54 -3.11 12.19
N GLU A 138 8.55 -2.64 11.46
CA GLU A 138 7.38 -1.99 12.00
C GLU A 138 6.11 -2.66 11.51
N GLY A 139 5.16 -2.86 12.42
CA GLY A 139 3.83 -3.36 12.15
C GLY A 139 2.78 -2.29 12.37
N VAL A 140 1.56 -2.58 11.97
CA VAL A 140 0.39 -1.73 12.17
C VAL A 140 -0.73 -2.54 12.83
N THR A 141 -1.52 -1.91 13.69
CA THR A 141 -2.74 -2.54 14.21
C THR A 141 -3.84 -2.51 13.17
N LEU A 142 -4.81 -3.44 13.25
CA LEU A 142 -5.95 -3.46 12.33
C LEU A 142 -6.94 -2.35 12.70
N PRO A 143 -7.23 -1.37 11.81
CA PRO A 143 -8.29 -0.39 12.06
C PRO A 143 -9.68 -1.03 12.01
N ASP A 144 -10.65 -0.45 12.72
CA ASP A 144 -12.03 -0.99 12.81
C ASP A 144 -12.73 -1.12 11.45
N GLN A 145 -12.43 -0.21 10.50
CA GLN A 145 -13.02 -0.21 9.16
C GLN A 145 -12.41 -1.26 8.23
N PHE A 146 -11.40 -2.01 8.68
CA PHE A 146 -10.69 -2.98 7.85
C PHE A 146 -11.04 -4.42 8.23
N VAL A 147 -10.83 -5.32 7.26
CA VAL A 147 -10.76 -6.75 7.48
C VAL A 147 -9.32 -7.22 7.37
N LEU A 148 -8.93 -8.17 8.21
CA LEU A 148 -7.64 -8.81 8.14
C LEU A 148 -7.65 -9.84 7.02
N LEU A 149 -6.74 -9.69 6.05
CA LEU A 149 -6.60 -10.61 4.92
C LEU A 149 -5.48 -11.62 5.12
N ALA A 150 -4.37 -11.22 5.71
CA ALA A 150 -3.23 -12.10 5.92
C ALA A 150 -2.44 -11.72 7.18
N ARG A 151 -1.74 -12.72 7.73
CA ARG A 151 -0.84 -12.60 8.89
C ARG A 151 0.40 -13.46 8.70
N SER A 152 1.45 -13.19 9.48
CA SER A 152 2.63 -14.06 9.62
C SER A 152 2.85 -14.52 11.06
N GLY A 153 3.94 -15.22 11.28
CA GLY A 153 4.43 -15.50 12.63
C GLY A 153 4.97 -14.26 13.34
N SER A 154 5.47 -13.30 12.59
CA SER A 154 6.09 -12.08 13.09
C SER A 154 5.09 -10.96 13.28
N TYR A 155 4.09 -10.83 12.40
CA TYR A 155 3.11 -9.74 12.41
C TYR A 155 1.68 -10.25 12.22
N THR A 156 0.78 -9.72 13.03
CA THR A 156 -0.65 -10.09 12.97
C THR A 156 -1.39 -9.43 11.81
N VAL A 157 -0.85 -8.35 11.23
CA VAL A 157 -1.45 -7.63 10.10
C VAL A 157 -0.41 -7.49 8.99
N GLU A 158 -0.38 -8.47 8.09
CA GLU A 158 0.45 -8.44 6.88
C GLU A 158 -0.33 -7.86 5.69
N ALA A 159 -1.60 -8.15 5.64
CA ALA A 159 -2.49 -7.53 4.67
C ALA A 159 -3.85 -7.25 5.28
N MET A 160 -4.39 -6.10 4.95
CA MET A 160 -5.72 -5.66 5.34
C MET A 160 -6.43 -4.94 4.20
N LYS A 161 -7.75 -4.96 4.20
CA LYS A 161 -8.58 -4.28 3.21
C LYS A 161 -9.70 -3.51 3.89
N HIS A 162 -9.96 -2.31 3.39
CA HIS A 162 -11.13 -1.55 3.82
C HIS A 162 -12.41 -2.28 3.43
N ARG A 163 -13.43 -2.27 4.30
CA ARG A 163 -14.66 -3.07 4.12
C ARG A 163 -15.52 -2.59 2.96
N GLU A 164 -15.43 -1.30 2.61
CA GLU A 164 -16.30 -0.63 1.64
C GLU A 164 -15.57 -0.09 0.40
N LYS A 165 -14.22 -0.10 0.41
CA LYS A 165 -13.40 0.49 -0.67
C LYS A 165 -12.49 -0.52 -1.32
#